data_065208502a983b421741b7e3d0a9777e
#
_entry.id   065208502a983b421741b7e3d0a9777e
#
_cell.length_a   1.000
_cell.length_b   1.000
_cell.length_c   1.000
_cell.angle_alpha   90.00
_cell.angle_beta   90.00
_cell.angle_gamma   90.00
#
_symmetry.space_group_name_H-M   'P 1'
#
loop_
_entity.id
_entity.type
_entity.pdbx_description
1 polymer ?
#
loop_
_entity_poly.entity_id
_entity_poly.type
_entity_poly.pdbx_seq_one_letter_code
_entity_poly.pdbx_strand_id
1 'polypeptide(L)'
;MYKIEFANSAAKELQKVYKQDKKLYSRLISAIEALKTDPYQGKSLKGRLSGDYSLRVGSYRVIYTVHKNRLIVYIIDLGHRREIYR
;
A
#
# COMPACT_ATOMS: atom_id res chain seq x y z
N MET A 1 -9.50 8.81 -12.59
CA MET A 1 -9.28 7.75 -11.59
C MET A 1 -7.87 7.18 -11.74
N TYR A 2 -7.18 6.97 -10.64
CA TYR A 2 -5.83 6.43 -10.65
C TYR A 2 -5.84 4.92 -10.89
N LYS A 3 -4.75 4.43 -11.47
CA LYS A 3 -4.50 2.99 -11.60
C LYS A 3 -3.59 2.53 -10.47
N ILE A 4 -3.74 1.28 -10.08
CA ILE A 4 -2.90 0.69 -9.03
C ILE A 4 -1.88 -0.21 -9.71
N GLU A 5 -0.59 -0.02 -9.36
CA GLU A 5 0.49 -0.90 -9.78
C GLU A 5 1.24 -1.37 -8.55
N PHE A 6 1.84 -2.56 -8.63
CA PHE A 6 2.52 -3.17 -7.49
C PHE A 6 3.97 -3.45 -7.83
N ALA A 7 4.87 -3.14 -6.90
CA ALA A 7 6.21 -3.69 -6.94
C ALA A 7 6.15 -5.19 -6.72
N ASN A 8 7.14 -5.92 -7.22
CA ASN A 8 7.15 -7.38 -7.12
C ASN A 8 7.07 -7.86 -5.66
N SER A 9 7.82 -7.23 -4.77
CA SER A 9 7.81 -7.60 -3.35
C SER A 9 6.44 -7.41 -2.73
N ALA A 10 5.76 -6.32 -3.09
CA ALA A 10 4.42 -6.04 -2.57
C ALA A 10 3.41 -7.07 -3.08
N ALA A 11 3.51 -7.41 -4.37
CA ALA A 11 2.60 -8.40 -4.96
C ALA A 11 2.79 -9.77 -4.31
N LYS A 12 4.04 -10.16 -4.06
CA LYS A 12 4.34 -11.45 -3.40
C LYS A 12 3.79 -11.49 -1.99
N GLU A 13 3.97 -10.41 -1.24
CA GLU A 13 3.46 -10.34 0.13
C GLU A 13 1.94 -10.41 0.15
N LEU A 14 1.29 -9.76 -0.80
CA LEU A 14 -0.16 -9.78 -0.88
C LEU A 14 -0.67 -11.20 -1.17
N GLN A 15 0.04 -11.96 -2.01
CA GLN A 15 -0.31 -13.35 -2.28
C GLN A 15 -0.17 -14.22 -1.03
N LYS A 16 0.86 -13.98 -0.22
CA LYS A 16 1.03 -14.69 1.06
C LYS A 16 -0.13 -14.41 1.99
N VAL A 17 -0.55 -13.16 2.07
CA VAL A 17 -1.69 -12.79 2.91
C VAL A 17 -2.95 -13.51 2.42
N TYR A 18 -3.16 -13.57 1.11
CA TYR A 18 -4.32 -14.26 0.55
C TYR A 18 -4.40 -15.71 1.01
N LYS A 19 -3.26 -16.40 1.06
CA LYS A 19 -3.22 -17.79 1.48
C LYS A 19 -3.39 -17.99 2.97
N GLN A 20 -2.93 -17.04 3.79
CA GLN A 20 -2.89 -17.18 5.23
C GLN A 20 -4.07 -16.55 5.95
N ASP A 21 -4.61 -15.46 5.42
CA ASP A 21 -5.63 -14.69 6.11
C ASP A 21 -6.49 -13.95 5.07
N LYS A 22 -7.55 -14.60 4.65
CA LYS A 22 -8.43 -14.05 3.61
C LYS A 22 -9.18 -12.80 4.06
N LYS A 23 -9.47 -12.70 5.35
CA LYS A 23 -10.11 -11.51 5.90
C LYS A 23 -9.18 -10.29 5.77
N LEU A 24 -7.94 -10.47 6.17
CA LEU A 24 -6.94 -9.41 6.05
C LEU A 24 -6.72 -9.04 4.59
N TYR A 25 -6.63 -10.05 3.72
CA TYR A 25 -6.49 -9.83 2.29
C TYR A 25 -7.62 -8.95 1.76
N SER A 26 -8.85 -9.28 2.12
CA SER A 26 -10.03 -8.52 1.68
C SER A 26 -9.95 -7.07 2.15
N ARG A 27 -9.54 -6.86 3.41
CA ARG A 27 -9.38 -5.51 3.95
C ARG A 27 -8.28 -4.72 3.24
N LEU A 28 -7.16 -5.39 2.94
CA LEU A 28 -6.07 -4.77 2.21
C LEU A 28 -6.51 -4.35 0.81
N ILE A 29 -7.19 -5.25 0.11
CA ILE A 29 -7.67 -4.95 -1.24
C ILE A 29 -8.66 -3.78 -1.23
N SER A 30 -9.60 -3.77 -0.28
CA SER A 30 -10.56 -2.66 -0.18
C SER A 30 -9.86 -1.33 0.08
N ALA A 31 -8.87 -1.33 0.96
CA ALA A 31 -8.14 -0.11 1.28
C ALA A 31 -7.32 0.38 0.08
N ILE A 32 -6.69 -0.55 -0.64
CA ILE A 32 -5.90 -0.21 -1.83
C ILE A 32 -6.82 0.30 -2.95
N GLU A 33 -7.96 -0.34 -3.14
CA GLU A 33 -8.92 0.10 -4.17
C GLU A 33 -9.40 1.53 -3.90
N ALA A 34 -9.57 1.91 -2.64
CA ALA A 34 -10.00 3.26 -2.29
C ALA A 34 -8.98 4.31 -2.73
N LEU A 35 -7.73 3.93 -2.92
CA LEU A 35 -6.70 4.87 -3.39
C LEU A 35 -6.91 5.30 -4.83
N LYS A 36 -7.72 4.57 -5.60
CA LYS A 36 -8.03 4.94 -6.98
C LYS A 36 -8.76 6.28 -7.06
N THR A 37 -9.59 6.58 -6.07
CA THR A 37 -10.35 7.82 -6.05
C THR A 37 -9.77 8.84 -5.09
N ASP A 38 -9.05 8.39 -4.06
CA ASP A 38 -8.44 9.27 -3.06
C ASP A 38 -7.04 8.78 -2.73
N PRO A 39 -6.07 9.08 -3.61
CA PRO A 39 -4.71 8.54 -3.43
C PRO A 39 -3.95 9.18 -2.27
N TYR A 40 -4.40 10.31 -1.75
CA TYR A 40 -3.67 11.01 -0.70
C TYR A 40 -4.25 10.77 0.70
N GLN A 41 -5.07 9.73 0.86
CA GLN A 41 -5.69 9.46 2.17
C GLN A 41 -4.71 8.88 3.20
N GLY A 42 -3.60 8.30 2.75
CA GLY A 42 -2.59 7.78 3.63
C GLY A 42 -1.79 8.89 4.29
N LYS A 43 -0.99 8.51 5.29
CA LYS A 43 -0.15 9.47 5.99
C LYS A 43 1.12 9.73 5.19
N SER A 44 1.42 11.00 4.96
CA SER A 44 2.66 11.41 4.28
C SER A 44 3.86 11.05 5.14
N LEU A 45 4.87 10.46 4.54
CA LEU A 45 6.10 10.06 5.22
C LEU A 45 7.16 11.14 5.09
N LYS A 46 8.08 11.18 6.05
CA LYS A 46 9.14 12.19 6.11
C LYS A 46 10.50 11.52 6.10
N GLY A 47 11.56 12.31 5.97
CA GLY A 47 12.92 11.81 5.97
C GLY A 47 13.22 11.05 4.70
N ARG A 48 13.82 9.87 4.85
CA ARG A 48 14.25 9.07 3.70
C ARG A 48 13.10 8.59 2.83
N LEU A 49 11.90 8.53 3.39
CA LEU A 49 10.71 8.10 2.67
C LEU A 49 9.86 9.28 2.22
N SER A 50 10.43 10.49 2.23
CA SER A 50 9.73 11.69 1.82
C SER A 50 9.19 11.52 0.40
N GLY A 51 7.92 11.89 0.20
CA GLY A 51 7.24 11.70 -1.07
C GLY A 51 6.39 10.46 -1.13
N ASP A 52 6.55 9.55 -0.17
CA ASP A 52 5.75 8.34 -0.08
C ASP A 52 4.66 8.50 0.98
N TYR A 53 3.72 7.56 0.96
CA TYR A 53 2.59 7.54 1.89
C TYR A 53 2.48 6.19 2.55
N SER A 54 1.90 6.18 3.74
CA SER A 54 1.65 4.97 4.50
C SER A 54 0.17 4.84 4.80
N LEU A 55 -0.40 3.70 4.48
CA LEU A 55 -1.79 3.40 4.77
C LEU A 55 -1.83 2.23 5.76
N ARG A 56 -2.50 2.44 6.88
CA ARG A 56 -2.58 1.43 7.92
C ARG A 56 -3.84 0.57 7.73
N VAL A 57 -3.65 -0.75 7.71
CA VAL A 57 -4.75 -1.70 7.59
C VAL A 57 -4.54 -2.78 8.65
N GLY A 58 -5.22 -2.66 9.78
CA GLY A 58 -5.01 -3.58 10.89
C GLY A 58 -3.56 -3.51 11.39
N SER A 59 -2.91 -4.66 11.44
CA SER A 59 -1.50 -4.74 11.85
C SER A 59 -0.54 -4.56 10.68
N TYR A 60 -1.06 -4.36 9.48
CA TYR A 60 -0.26 -4.18 8.27
C TYR A 60 -0.18 -2.71 7.88
N ARG A 61 0.86 -2.41 7.10
CA ARG A 61 1.02 -1.11 6.46
C ARG A 61 1.26 -1.31 4.98
N VAL A 62 0.73 -0.37 4.21
CA VAL A 62 0.93 -0.31 2.76
C VAL A 62 1.69 0.98 2.48
N ILE A 63 2.89 0.83 1.92
CA ILE A 63 3.70 1.99 1.53
C ILE A 63 3.52 2.19 0.03
N TYR A 64 3.19 3.41 -0.35
CA TYR A 64 2.94 3.70 -1.75
C TYR A 64 3.38 5.11 -2.11
N THR A 65 3.55 5.34 -3.40
CA THR A 65 3.80 6.67 -3.94
C THR A 65 2.75 6.99 -4.98
N VAL A 66 2.55 8.27 -5.23
CA VAL A 66 1.54 8.74 -6.17
C VAL A 66 2.23 9.44 -7.33
N HIS A 67 2.04 8.93 -8.53
CA HIS A 67 2.53 9.55 -9.76
C HIS A 67 1.40 10.35 -10.39
N LYS A 68 1.25 11.59 -9.97
CA LYS A 68 0.13 12.43 -10.35
C LYS A 68 0.03 12.63 -11.87
N ASN A 69 1.18 12.82 -12.51
CA ASN A 69 1.19 13.08 -13.97
C ASN A 69 0.76 11.86 -14.76
N ARG A 70 0.95 10.66 -14.22
CA ARG A 70 0.62 9.41 -14.88
C ARG A 70 -0.67 8.79 -14.35
N LEU A 71 -1.24 9.38 -13.30
CA LEU A 71 -2.42 8.87 -12.61
C LEU A 71 -2.22 7.43 -12.14
N ILE A 72 -1.07 7.18 -11.51
CA ILE A 72 -0.71 5.86 -11.00
C ILE A 72 -0.44 5.95 -9.51
N VAL A 73 -1.00 5.02 -8.75
CA VAL A 73 -0.61 4.75 -7.36
C VAL A 73 0.25 3.49 -7.40
N TYR A 74 1.50 3.63 -7.02
CA TYR A 74 2.46 2.53 -7.05
C TYR A 74 2.66 1.99 -5.64
N ILE A 75 2.27 0.74 -5.41
CA ILE A 75 2.41 0.09 -4.12
C ILE A 75 3.84 -0.44 -4.02
N ILE A 76 4.64 0.22 -3.20
CA ILE A 76 6.07 -0.07 -3.08
C ILE A 76 6.28 -1.28 -2.19
N ASP A 77 5.56 -1.32 -1.07
CA ASP A 77 5.77 -2.37 -0.09
C ASP A 77 4.52 -2.53 0.75
N LEU A 78 4.33 -3.71 1.28
CA LEU A 78 3.32 -3.93 2.29
C LEU A 78 3.79 -5.07 3.19
N GLY A 79 3.40 -4.99 4.44
CA GLY A 79 3.83 -6.00 5.37
C GLY A 79 3.40 -5.64 6.78
N HIS A 80 3.79 -6.50 7.70
CA HIS A 80 3.50 -6.28 9.09
C HIS A 80 4.19 -4.99 9.55
N ARG A 81 3.48 -4.20 10.34
CA ARG A 81 3.93 -2.88 10.78
C ARG A 81 5.35 -2.86 11.31
N ARG A 82 5.74 -3.89 12.07
CA ARG A 82 7.05 -3.97 12.68
C ARG A 82 8.18 -4.19 11.68
N GLU A 83 7.88 -4.85 10.57
CA GLU A 83 8.90 -5.19 9.58
C GLU A 83 9.19 -4.03 8.63
N ILE A 84 8.21 -3.21 8.34
CA ILE A 84 8.33 -2.13 7.38
C ILE A 84 9.11 -0.94 7.94
N TYR A 85 9.00 -0.67 9.22
CA TYR A 85 9.60 0.51 9.84
C TYR A 85 10.83 0.17 10.67
N ARG A 86 11.70 -0.57 10.11
CA ARG A 86 12.99 -0.79 10.78
C ARG A 86 13.93 0.34 10.58
#